data_406f72d06a390ee43fec940052ab664d
#
_entry.id   406f72d06a390ee43fec940052ab664d
#
_cell.length_a   1.000
_cell.length_b   1.000
_cell.length_c   1.000
_cell.angle_alpha   90.00
_cell.angle_beta   90.00
_cell.angle_gamma   90.00
#
_symmetry.space_group_name_H-M   'P 1'
#
loop_
_entity.id
_entity.type
_entity.pdbx_description
1 polymer ?
#
loop_
_entity_poly.entity_id
_entity_poly.type
_entity_poly.pdbx_seq_one_letter_code
_entity_poly.pdbx_strand_id
1 'polypeptide(L)'
;MKKQFGKFFKKKRLALELTLRQFCANNYLDAGNLSRLERGLLPPPQSREKLQEYAKLLRIEQGSDDWFQFFDLAAAESGRLPVDILNDKEVIDKLPILFRTLRGQKVSEEKLDELIKKIRGE
;
A
#
# COMPACT_ATOMS: atom_id res chain seq x y z
N MET A 1 -10.93 -2.66 -10.28
CA MET A 1 -9.66 -2.21 -9.68
C MET A 1 -8.78 -3.41 -9.33
N LYS A 2 -7.52 -3.37 -9.72
CA LYS A 2 -6.59 -4.46 -9.42
C LYS A 2 -6.18 -4.43 -7.96
N LYS A 3 -6.30 -5.55 -7.26
CA LYS A 3 -5.97 -5.66 -5.84
C LYS A 3 -4.47 -5.95 -5.66
N GLN A 4 -3.67 -4.92 -5.82
CA GLN A 4 -2.22 -5.04 -5.83
C GLN A 4 -1.61 -5.38 -4.46
N PHE A 5 -2.24 -4.94 -3.37
CA PHE A 5 -1.74 -5.23 -2.03
C PHE A 5 -1.67 -6.75 -1.78
N GLY A 6 -2.76 -7.46 -2.06
CA GLY A 6 -2.81 -8.91 -1.87
C GLY A 6 -1.76 -9.64 -2.72
N LYS A 7 -1.58 -9.20 -3.96
CA LYS A 7 -0.56 -9.79 -4.85
C LYS A 7 0.85 -9.55 -4.33
N PHE A 8 1.10 -8.36 -3.82
CA PHE A 8 2.40 -8.00 -3.24
C PHE A 8 2.67 -8.82 -1.98
N PHE A 9 1.65 -8.97 -1.13
CA PHE A 9 1.73 -9.80 0.07
C PHE A 9 2.13 -11.24 -0.29
N LYS A 10 1.41 -11.81 -1.26
CA LYS A 10 1.69 -13.17 -1.73
C LYS A 10 3.11 -13.30 -2.29
N LYS A 11 3.53 -12.34 -3.10
CA LYS A 11 4.89 -12.31 -3.67
C LYS A 11 5.94 -12.35 -2.56
N LYS A 12 5.75 -11.54 -1.52
CA LYS A 12 6.70 -11.50 -0.40
C LYS A 12 6.68 -12.79 0.42
N ARG A 13 5.51 -13.39 0.62
CA ARG A 13 5.41 -14.68 1.29
C ARG A 13 6.13 -15.76 0.50
N LEU A 14 5.91 -15.83 -0.80
CA LEU A 14 6.56 -16.82 -1.66
C LEU A 14 8.08 -16.63 -1.70
N ALA A 15 8.57 -15.41 -1.58
CA ALA A 15 10.00 -15.14 -1.50
C ALA A 15 10.64 -15.75 -0.24
N LEU A 16 9.86 -16.01 0.79
CA LEU A 16 10.31 -16.71 1.99
C LEU A 16 10.26 -18.23 1.85
N GLU A 17 9.85 -18.73 0.69
CA GLU A 17 9.69 -20.16 0.40
C GLU A 17 8.69 -20.85 1.34
N LEU A 18 7.65 -20.10 1.75
CA LEU A 18 6.59 -20.62 2.63
C LEU A 18 5.27 -20.74 1.88
N THR A 19 4.60 -21.88 2.08
CA THR A 19 3.21 -22.00 1.63
C THR A 19 2.32 -21.16 2.53
N LEU A 20 1.09 -20.90 2.08
CA LEU A 20 0.13 -20.15 2.89
C LEU A 20 -0.09 -20.83 4.25
N ARG A 21 -0.23 -22.16 4.26
CA ARG A 21 -0.42 -22.92 5.49
C ARG A 21 0.76 -22.81 6.43
N GLN A 22 1.98 -22.93 5.90
CA GLN A 22 3.19 -22.81 6.70
C GLN A 22 3.33 -21.43 7.31
N PHE A 23 3.09 -20.39 6.50
CA PHE A 23 3.16 -19.01 6.96
C PHE A 23 2.14 -18.73 8.07
N CYS A 24 0.90 -19.18 7.88
CA CYS A 24 -0.15 -19.00 8.87
C CYS A 24 0.10 -19.80 10.14
N ALA A 25 0.56 -21.06 10.02
CA ALA A 25 0.87 -21.88 11.18
C ALA A 25 2.02 -21.29 12.00
N ASN A 26 3.05 -20.79 11.33
CA ASN A 26 4.22 -20.22 12.01
C ASN A 26 3.88 -18.93 12.75
N ASN A 27 2.86 -18.21 12.32
CA ASN A 27 2.55 -16.87 12.83
C ASN A 27 1.17 -16.78 13.49
N TYR A 28 0.52 -17.92 13.73
CA TYR A 28 -0.79 -18.00 14.38
C TYR A 28 -1.86 -17.17 13.67
N LEU A 29 -1.88 -17.26 12.33
CA LEU A 29 -2.83 -16.55 11.49
C LEU A 29 -3.88 -17.49 10.92
N ASP A 30 -5.07 -16.96 10.61
CA ASP A 30 -6.12 -17.70 9.95
C ASP A 30 -5.83 -17.80 8.45
N ALA A 31 -5.60 -19.03 7.97
CA ALA A 31 -5.29 -19.28 6.57
C ALA A 31 -6.42 -18.87 5.62
N GLY A 32 -7.67 -19.03 6.03
CA GLY A 32 -8.82 -18.62 5.23
C GLY A 32 -8.85 -17.11 5.00
N ASN A 33 -8.65 -16.34 6.07
CA ASN A 33 -8.63 -14.88 5.97
C ASN A 33 -7.45 -14.40 5.15
N LEU A 34 -6.27 -14.98 5.36
CA LEU A 34 -5.08 -14.57 4.62
C LEU A 34 -5.20 -14.94 3.14
N SER A 35 -5.80 -16.08 2.82
CA SER A 35 -6.09 -16.45 1.44
C SER A 35 -6.97 -15.41 0.76
N ARG A 36 -8.02 -14.95 1.44
CA ARG A 36 -8.90 -13.92 0.90
C ARG A 36 -8.18 -12.60 0.70
N LEU A 37 -7.32 -12.24 1.65
CA LEU A 37 -6.50 -11.03 1.54
C LEU A 37 -5.60 -11.09 0.30
N GLU A 38 -4.88 -12.19 0.10
CA GLU A 38 -3.98 -12.36 -1.04
C GLU A 38 -4.72 -12.33 -2.38
N ARG A 39 -5.97 -12.83 -2.40
CA ARG A 39 -6.79 -12.83 -3.62
C ARG A 39 -7.54 -11.52 -3.83
N GLY A 40 -7.40 -10.56 -2.92
CA GLY A 40 -8.08 -9.27 -3.03
C GLY A 40 -9.54 -9.31 -2.63
N LEU A 41 -9.97 -10.35 -1.92
CA LEU A 41 -11.37 -10.48 -1.46
C LEU A 41 -11.59 -9.80 -0.11
N LEU A 42 -10.53 -9.45 0.60
CA LEU A 42 -10.57 -8.64 1.81
C LEU A 42 -9.71 -7.40 1.58
N PRO A 43 -10.11 -6.26 2.16
CA PRO A 43 -9.30 -5.05 2.06
C PRO A 43 -8.01 -5.19 2.88
N PRO A 44 -6.98 -4.39 2.58
CA PRO A 44 -5.79 -4.35 3.42
C PRO A 44 -6.16 -3.92 4.84
N PRO A 45 -5.37 -4.35 5.85
CA PRO A 45 -5.57 -3.86 7.21
C PRO A 45 -5.50 -2.35 7.24
N GLN A 46 -6.38 -1.71 8.01
CA GLN A 46 -6.39 -0.26 8.14
C GLN A 46 -5.56 0.23 9.32
N SER A 47 -5.28 -0.65 10.27
CA SER A 47 -4.43 -0.34 11.41
C SER A 47 -2.96 -0.32 10.98
N ARG A 48 -2.27 0.78 11.31
CA ARG A 48 -0.84 0.88 11.05
C ARG A 48 -0.06 -0.21 11.80
N GLU A 49 -0.47 -0.51 13.02
CA GLU A 49 0.13 -1.56 13.83
C GLU A 49 0.04 -2.93 13.16
N LYS A 50 -1.12 -3.24 12.59
CA LYS A 50 -1.33 -4.51 11.88
C LYS A 50 -0.50 -4.59 10.62
N LEU A 51 -0.40 -3.50 9.88
CA LEU A 51 0.45 -3.43 8.68
C LEU A 51 1.93 -3.61 9.06
N GLN A 52 2.38 -2.99 10.14
CA GLN A 52 3.75 -3.15 10.62
C GLN A 52 4.03 -4.59 11.04
N GLU A 53 3.06 -5.22 11.72
CA GLU A 53 3.15 -6.63 12.09
C GLU A 53 3.32 -7.51 10.86
N TYR A 54 2.47 -7.34 9.85
CA TYR A 54 2.56 -8.12 8.61
C TYR A 54 3.87 -7.88 7.87
N ALA A 55 4.33 -6.63 7.78
CA ALA A 55 5.61 -6.32 7.16
C ALA A 55 6.75 -7.06 7.85
N LYS A 56 6.72 -7.09 9.19
CA LYS A 56 7.72 -7.80 9.98
C LYS A 56 7.67 -9.31 9.72
N LEU A 57 6.46 -9.89 9.68
CA LEU A 57 6.30 -11.32 9.42
C LEU A 57 6.78 -11.71 8.01
N LEU A 58 6.62 -10.82 7.05
CA LEU A 58 7.10 -11.01 5.68
C LEU A 58 8.59 -10.69 5.55
N ARG A 59 9.25 -10.28 6.62
CA ARG A 59 10.65 -9.89 6.66
C ARG A 59 10.99 -8.74 5.70
N ILE A 60 10.05 -7.82 5.56
CA ILE A 60 10.28 -6.59 4.81
C ILE A 60 11.06 -5.64 5.70
N GLU A 61 12.23 -5.22 5.22
CA GLU A 61 13.09 -4.32 5.97
C GLU A 61 12.46 -2.92 6.09
N GLN A 62 12.39 -2.40 7.31
CA GLN A 62 11.84 -1.07 7.57
C GLN A 62 12.64 -0.01 6.81
N GLY A 63 11.93 0.86 6.09
CA GLY A 63 12.53 1.93 5.31
C GLY A 63 13.05 1.51 3.94
N SER A 64 12.93 0.23 3.56
CA SER A 64 13.27 -0.23 2.21
C SER A 64 12.20 0.18 1.20
N ASP A 65 12.53 0.09 -0.10
CA ASP A 65 11.55 0.34 -1.16
C ASP A 65 10.34 -0.57 -1.03
N ASP A 66 10.55 -1.84 -0.70
CA ASP A 66 9.46 -2.79 -0.51
C ASP A 66 8.58 -2.42 0.67
N TRP A 67 9.17 -1.88 1.74
CA TRP A 67 8.43 -1.42 2.91
C TRP A 67 7.50 -0.26 2.55
N PHE A 68 8.01 0.74 1.83
CA PHE A 68 7.19 1.86 1.37
C PHE A 68 6.11 1.39 0.39
N GLN A 69 6.45 0.51 -0.54
CA GLN A 69 5.48 -0.05 -1.48
C GLN A 69 4.35 -0.79 -0.75
N PHE A 70 4.68 -1.56 0.27
CA PHE A 70 3.71 -2.29 1.07
C PHE A 70 2.66 -1.35 1.70
N PHE A 71 3.14 -0.29 2.35
CA PHE A 71 2.25 0.68 2.99
C PHE A 71 1.50 1.53 1.98
N ASP A 72 2.14 1.89 0.88
CA ASP A 72 1.50 2.70 -0.18
C ASP A 72 0.36 1.94 -0.86
N LEU A 73 0.56 0.66 -1.14
CA LEU A 73 -0.49 -0.17 -1.73
C LEU A 73 -1.68 -0.31 -0.78
N ALA A 74 -1.42 -0.50 0.51
CA ALA A 74 -2.48 -0.58 1.50
C ALA A 74 -3.26 0.73 1.59
N ALA A 75 -2.57 1.86 1.62
CA ALA A 75 -3.21 3.18 1.69
C ALA A 75 -4.04 3.45 0.44
N ALA A 76 -3.49 3.19 -0.74
CA ALA A 76 -4.18 3.44 -2.00
C ALA A 76 -5.45 2.62 -2.14
N GLU A 77 -5.41 1.33 -1.80
CA GLU A 77 -6.60 0.47 -1.87
C GLU A 77 -7.64 0.82 -0.81
N SER A 78 -7.22 1.41 0.29
CA SER A 78 -8.12 1.88 1.35
C SER A 78 -8.64 3.29 1.11
N GLY A 79 -8.22 3.94 0.01
CA GLY A 79 -8.60 5.32 -0.29
C GLY A 79 -8.00 6.34 0.66
N ARG A 80 -6.82 6.08 1.18
CA ARG A 80 -6.14 6.93 2.16
C ARG A 80 -4.78 7.37 1.63
N LEU A 81 -4.28 8.46 2.17
CA LEU A 81 -2.91 8.88 1.92
C LEU A 81 -1.98 8.25 2.97
N PRO A 82 -0.75 7.87 2.59
CA PRO A 82 0.23 7.40 3.56
C PRO A 82 0.50 8.43 4.65
N VAL A 83 0.79 7.96 5.87
CA VAL A 83 0.97 8.83 7.03
C VAL A 83 2.14 9.80 6.86
N ASP A 84 3.23 9.36 6.24
CA ASP A 84 4.38 10.21 5.97
C ASP A 84 4.04 11.38 5.05
N ILE A 85 3.16 11.14 4.06
CA ILE A 85 2.65 12.20 3.19
C ILE A 85 1.71 13.14 3.96
N LEU A 86 0.85 12.58 4.81
CA LEU A 86 -0.06 13.38 5.65
C LEU A 86 0.68 14.30 6.62
N ASN A 87 1.90 13.97 6.98
CA ASN A 87 2.72 14.78 7.85
C ASN A 87 3.49 15.89 7.12
N ASP A 88 3.46 15.87 5.79
CA ASP A 88 4.10 16.89 4.96
C ASP A 88 3.12 18.02 4.67
N LYS A 89 3.28 19.15 5.37
CA LYS A 89 2.37 20.28 5.26
C LYS A 89 2.33 20.87 3.84
N GLU A 90 3.46 20.94 3.16
CA GLU A 90 3.50 21.46 1.79
C GLU A 90 2.66 20.62 0.84
N VAL A 91 2.74 19.31 0.96
CA VAL A 91 1.94 18.39 0.15
C VAL A 91 0.47 18.55 0.46
N ILE A 92 0.11 18.57 1.75
CA ILE A 92 -1.29 18.69 2.18
C ILE A 92 -1.90 20.00 1.66
N ASP A 93 -1.18 21.09 1.72
CA ASP A 93 -1.68 22.40 1.26
C ASP A 93 -1.97 22.41 -0.25
N LYS A 94 -1.30 21.59 -1.02
CA LYS A 94 -1.48 21.50 -2.48
C LYS A 94 -2.46 20.43 -2.94
N LEU A 95 -2.90 19.56 -2.05
CA LEU A 95 -3.82 18.46 -2.41
C LEU A 95 -5.16 18.94 -2.97
N PRO A 96 -5.79 20.02 -2.46
CA PRO A 96 -7.06 20.47 -3.05
C PRO A 96 -6.97 20.79 -4.54
N ILE A 97 -5.85 21.34 -4.99
CA ILE A 97 -5.61 21.64 -6.41
C ILE A 97 -5.55 20.34 -7.20
N LEU A 98 -4.84 19.33 -6.68
CA LEU A 98 -4.75 18.02 -7.31
C LEU A 98 -6.13 17.38 -7.43
N PHE A 99 -6.92 17.38 -6.37
CA PHE A 99 -8.26 16.79 -6.35
C PHE A 99 -9.17 17.44 -7.40
N ARG A 100 -9.14 18.77 -7.49
CA ARG A 100 -9.92 19.51 -8.47
C ARG A 100 -9.53 19.10 -9.90
N THR A 101 -8.24 19.01 -10.17
CA THR A 101 -7.73 18.63 -11.49
C THR A 101 -8.17 17.21 -11.87
N LEU A 102 -8.10 16.28 -10.93
CA LEU A 102 -8.45 14.87 -11.18
C LEU A 102 -9.95 14.68 -11.44
N ARG A 103 -10.82 15.49 -10.81
CA ARG A 103 -12.26 15.36 -11.00
C ARG A 103 -12.73 15.76 -12.40
N GLY A 104 -12.04 16.69 -13.03
CA GLY A 104 -12.49 17.25 -14.30
C GLY A 104 -11.91 16.58 -15.53
N GLN A 105 -10.94 15.72 -15.41
CA GLN A 105 -10.18 15.21 -16.55
C GLN A 105 -9.69 13.80 -16.36
N LYS A 106 -9.66 13.05 -17.48
CA LYS A 106 -8.84 11.85 -17.55
C LYS A 106 -7.39 12.30 -17.58
N VAL A 107 -6.65 11.95 -16.56
CA VAL A 107 -5.26 12.37 -16.42
C VAL A 107 -4.36 11.30 -17.02
N SER A 108 -3.55 11.68 -18.02
CA SER A 108 -2.54 10.80 -18.59
C SER A 108 -1.41 10.60 -17.57
N GLU A 109 -0.60 9.57 -17.78
CA GLU A 109 0.56 9.30 -16.93
C GLU A 109 1.53 10.49 -16.90
N GLU A 110 1.77 11.11 -18.07
CA GLU A 110 2.61 12.30 -18.18
C GLU A 110 2.05 13.47 -17.38
N LYS A 111 0.75 13.71 -17.47
CA LYS A 111 0.09 14.79 -16.74
C LYS A 111 0.16 14.54 -15.24
N LEU A 112 0.00 13.28 -14.83
CA LEU A 112 0.12 12.91 -13.43
C LEU A 112 1.53 13.18 -12.90
N ASP A 113 2.56 12.84 -13.69
CA ASP A 113 3.95 13.12 -13.32
C ASP A 113 4.19 14.63 -13.16
N GLU A 114 3.65 15.45 -14.05
CA GLU A 114 3.74 16.91 -13.94
C GLU A 114 3.07 17.42 -12.66
N LEU A 115 1.90 16.87 -12.31
CA LEU A 115 1.19 17.25 -11.10
C LEU A 115 1.98 16.88 -9.85
N ILE A 116 2.59 15.69 -9.85
CA ILE A 116 3.42 15.24 -8.73
C ILE A 116 4.61 16.19 -8.54
N LYS A 117 5.25 16.60 -9.62
CA LYS A 117 6.37 17.54 -9.55
C LYS A 117 5.92 18.89 -8.97
N LYS A 118 4.78 19.40 -9.39
CA LYS A 118 4.22 20.64 -8.84
C LYS A 118 3.92 20.55 -7.36
N ILE A 119 3.36 19.42 -6.92
CA ILE A 119 3.05 19.20 -5.51
C ILE A 119 4.34 19.20 -4.68
N ARG A 120 5.42 18.62 -5.20
CA ARG A 120 6.71 18.59 -4.51
C ARG A 120 7.51 19.88 -4.61
N GLY A 121 7.07 20.85 -5.41
CA GLY A 121 7.80 22.08 -5.61
C GLY A 121 8.98 21.99 -6.58
N GLU A 122 8.97 20.96 -7.38
CA GLU A 122 10.02 20.72 -8.40
C GLU A 122 9.73 21.42 -9.73
#